data_180778c9d968608a6d091bea134df52b
#
_entry.id   180778c9d968608a6d091bea134df52b
#
_cell.length_a   1.000
_cell.length_b   1.000
_cell.length_c   1.000
_cell.angle_alpha   90.00
_cell.angle_beta   90.00
_cell.angle_gamma   90.00
#
_symmetry.space_group_name_H-M   'P 1'
#
loop_
_entity.id
_entity.type
_entity.pdbx_description
1 polymer ?
#
loop_
_entity_poly.entity_id
_entity_poly.type
_entity_poly.pdbx_seq_one_letter_code
_entity_poly.pdbx_strand_id
1 'polypeptide(L)'
;MTNLITDVARYVMIFLIAFYTYLNFRYFSLDEERQNRLCGRQNRIMVLIQILAYGVMYLRTEDIRLPLFAAVQIVFFVAYILLYRVFYPYVSRILVNNVCIFLSIGLFMLSRLSFEKAERQFVIVVVSAVFTWIIPFIMDRVWQLVKIPWVYGILGLVLLGVVCLVGNTSFGAQLSIEIAGVTMQPSEFVKLSFVFFVASMLYQSTEWKQVVKVTVMAALHVLILVLSKDLGSAFIFFVTYLFMLFVATSNW
;
A
#
# COMPACT_ATOMS: atom_id res chain seq x y z
N MET A 1 -21.38 31.84 -7.86
CA MET A 1 -20.76 31.56 -6.56
C MET A 1 -20.12 30.17 -6.52
N THR A 2 -20.77 29.09 -6.95
CA THR A 2 -20.21 27.71 -6.92
C THR A 2 -18.87 27.56 -7.65
N ASN A 3 -18.67 28.23 -8.79
CA ASN A 3 -17.40 28.18 -9.55
C ASN A 3 -16.23 28.81 -8.76
N LEU A 4 -16.46 29.95 -8.10
CA LEU A 4 -15.44 30.61 -7.29
C LEU A 4 -15.02 29.72 -6.10
N ILE A 5 -16.00 29.14 -5.40
CA ILE A 5 -15.74 28.22 -4.27
C ILE A 5 -14.93 27.02 -4.73
N THR A 6 -15.29 26.44 -5.89
CA THR A 6 -14.56 25.30 -6.47
C THR A 6 -13.12 25.66 -6.82
N ASP A 7 -12.89 26.84 -7.42
CA ASP A 7 -11.54 27.25 -7.80
C ASP A 7 -10.68 27.53 -6.56
N VAL A 8 -11.22 28.21 -5.55
CA VAL A 8 -10.52 28.41 -4.28
C VAL A 8 -10.20 27.09 -3.61
N ALA A 9 -11.17 26.17 -3.52
CA ALA A 9 -10.97 24.86 -2.91
C ALA A 9 -9.88 24.04 -3.63
N ARG A 10 -9.77 24.14 -4.96
CA ARG A 10 -8.73 23.49 -5.74
C ARG A 10 -7.33 23.95 -5.30
N TYR A 11 -7.11 25.26 -5.20
CA TYR A 11 -5.82 25.80 -4.77
C TYR A 11 -5.51 25.45 -3.31
N VAL A 12 -6.52 25.51 -2.44
CA VAL A 12 -6.37 25.09 -1.04
C VAL A 12 -5.99 23.62 -0.93
N MET A 13 -6.63 22.72 -1.70
CA MET A 13 -6.27 21.30 -1.72
C MET A 13 -4.83 21.07 -2.21
N ILE A 14 -4.40 21.75 -3.27
CA ILE A 14 -3.00 21.66 -3.76
C ILE A 14 -2.03 22.08 -2.66
N PHE A 15 -2.31 23.20 -1.99
CA PHE A 15 -1.48 23.67 -0.87
C PHE A 15 -1.45 22.67 0.29
N LEU A 16 -2.60 22.10 0.68
CA LEU A 16 -2.67 21.11 1.76
C LEU A 16 -1.90 19.82 1.43
N ILE A 17 -1.97 19.34 0.18
CA ILE A 17 -1.21 18.17 -0.27
C ILE A 17 0.29 18.47 -0.26
N ALA A 18 0.70 19.63 -0.79
CA ALA A 18 2.10 20.05 -0.77
C ALA A 18 2.63 20.21 0.67
N PHE A 19 1.82 20.79 1.55
CA PHE A 19 2.17 20.94 2.96
C PHE A 19 2.23 19.59 3.68
N TYR A 20 1.31 18.66 3.40
CA TYR A 20 1.37 17.28 3.90
C TYR A 20 2.68 16.60 3.46
N THR A 21 3.05 16.73 2.19
CA THR A 21 4.30 16.17 1.65
C THR A 21 5.52 16.79 2.33
N TYR A 22 5.54 18.10 2.51
CA TYR A 22 6.62 18.77 3.28
C TYR A 22 6.75 18.21 4.70
N LEU A 23 5.63 17.95 5.39
CA LEU A 23 5.66 17.36 6.73
C LEU A 23 6.26 15.93 6.72
N ASN A 24 6.09 15.14 5.66
CA ASN A 24 6.72 13.82 5.55
C ASN A 24 8.26 13.91 5.53
N PHE A 25 8.84 14.84 4.76
CA PHE A 25 10.29 15.04 4.75
C PHE A 25 10.82 15.58 6.07
N ARG A 26 10.09 16.49 6.68
CA ARG A 26 10.48 17.08 7.95
C ARG A 26 10.46 16.08 9.12
N TYR A 27 9.67 15.01 9.03
CA TYR A 27 9.52 13.99 10.08
C TYR A 27 10.87 13.43 10.54
N PHE A 28 11.76 13.12 9.60
CA PHE A 28 13.05 12.49 9.89
C PHE A 28 14.07 13.39 10.60
N SER A 29 13.83 14.69 10.65
CA SER A 29 14.71 15.67 11.31
C SER A 29 14.19 16.09 12.69
N LEU A 30 13.18 15.42 13.24
CA LEU A 30 12.52 15.81 14.48
C LEU A 30 12.69 14.75 15.56
N ASP A 31 12.70 15.20 16.82
CA ASP A 31 12.64 14.37 18.01
C ASP A 31 11.28 13.65 18.11
N GLU A 32 11.22 12.54 18.82
CA GLU A 32 10.06 11.67 18.92
C GLU A 32 8.77 12.40 19.35
N GLU A 33 8.85 13.30 20.31
CA GLU A 33 7.70 14.08 20.76
C GLU A 33 7.15 15.01 19.66
N ARG A 34 8.07 15.64 18.90
CA ARG A 34 7.70 16.50 17.78
C ARG A 34 7.18 15.69 16.59
N GLN A 35 7.71 14.48 16.35
CA GLN A 35 7.20 13.54 15.36
C GLN A 35 5.73 13.18 15.64
N ASN A 36 5.38 12.91 16.91
CA ASN A 36 4.02 12.60 17.32
C ASN A 36 3.05 13.76 17.09
N ARG A 37 3.47 14.99 17.40
CA ARG A 37 2.68 16.20 17.10
C ARG A 37 2.51 16.43 15.60
N LEU A 38 3.56 16.15 14.82
CA LEU A 38 3.51 16.25 13.36
C LEU A 38 2.52 15.25 12.76
N CYS A 39 2.54 13.97 13.19
CA CYS A 39 1.57 12.98 12.75
C CYS A 39 0.12 13.39 13.05
N GLY A 40 -0.13 14.04 14.20
CA GLY A 40 -1.44 14.62 14.51
C GLY A 40 -1.86 15.76 13.57
N ARG A 41 -0.89 16.57 13.08
CA ARG A 41 -1.16 17.60 12.05
C ARG A 41 -1.49 16.96 10.70
N GLN A 42 -0.76 15.92 10.30
CA GLN A 42 -1.03 15.16 9.08
C GLN A 42 -2.46 14.59 9.05
N ASN A 43 -2.94 14.02 10.17
CA ASN A 43 -4.29 13.49 10.26
C ASN A 43 -5.35 14.57 10.09
N ARG A 44 -5.15 15.75 10.69
CA ARG A 44 -6.06 16.90 10.51
C ARG A 44 -6.09 17.39 9.07
N ILE A 45 -4.92 17.44 8.40
CA ILE A 45 -4.83 17.83 7.00
C ILE A 45 -5.57 16.81 6.11
N MET A 46 -5.41 15.51 6.35
CA MET A 46 -6.14 14.47 5.64
C MET A 46 -7.66 14.66 5.75
N VAL A 47 -8.17 14.87 6.96
CA VAL A 47 -9.61 15.11 7.19
C VAL A 47 -10.08 16.39 6.47
N LEU A 48 -9.28 17.47 6.51
CA LEU A 48 -9.61 18.72 5.81
C LEU A 48 -9.67 18.52 4.29
N ILE A 49 -8.72 17.78 3.72
CA ILE A 49 -8.72 17.43 2.28
C ILE A 49 -10.00 16.67 1.92
N GLN A 50 -10.39 15.67 2.73
CA GLN A 50 -11.64 14.92 2.49
C GLN A 50 -12.87 15.81 2.54
N ILE A 51 -13.00 16.64 3.58
CA ILE A 51 -14.14 17.55 3.73
C ILE A 51 -14.23 18.51 2.54
N LEU A 52 -13.10 19.11 2.13
CA LEU A 52 -13.07 20.02 0.99
C LEU A 52 -13.41 19.31 -0.32
N ALA A 53 -12.82 18.14 -0.55
CA ALA A 53 -13.01 17.38 -1.77
C ALA A 53 -14.46 16.94 -1.96
N TYR A 54 -15.04 16.29 -0.96
CA TYR A 54 -16.43 15.85 -1.02
C TYR A 54 -17.42 17.02 -0.91
N GLY A 55 -17.07 18.08 -0.18
CA GLY A 55 -17.87 19.30 -0.14
C GLY A 55 -18.01 19.97 -1.50
N VAL A 56 -16.91 20.07 -2.27
CA VAL A 56 -16.94 20.58 -3.64
C VAL A 56 -17.76 19.68 -4.57
N MET A 57 -17.65 18.36 -4.41
CA MET A 57 -18.46 17.42 -5.20
C MET A 57 -19.94 17.60 -4.88
N TYR A 58 -20.31 17.68 -3.62
CA TYR A 58 -21.70 17.91 -3.19
C TYR A 58 -22.26 19.20 -3.76
N LEU A 59 -21.52 20.31 -3.72
CA LEU A 59 -21.94 21.60 -4.28
C LEU A 59 -22.19 21.56 -5.81
N ARG A 60 -21.60 20.59 -6.52
CA ARG A 60 -21.78 20.42 -7.96
C ARG A 60 -22.87 19.44 -8.34
N THR A 61 -23.07 18.40 -7.55
CA THR A 61 -23.98 17.28 -7.88
C THR A 61 -25.26 17.28 -7.05
N GLU A 62 -25.27 18.01 -5.92
CA GLU A 62 -26.34 18.03 -4.91
C GLU A 62 -26.70 16.63 -4.35
N ASP A 63 -25.81 15.65 -4.53
CA ASP A 63 -26.02 14.27 -4.09
C ASP A 63 -25.62 14.11 -2.62
N ILE A 64 -26.60 13.94 -1.74
CA ILE A 64 -26.43 13.79 -0.28
C ILE A 64 -25.61 12.51 0.09
N ARG A 65 -25.51 11.52 -0.81
CA ARG A 65 -24.72 10.31 -0.55
C ARG A 65 -23.25 10.62 -0.42
N LEU A 66 -22.73 11.65 -1.11
CA LEU A 66 -21.32 12.03 -1.10
C LEU A 66 -20.82 12.50 0.28
N PRO A 67 -21.42 13.46 0.95
CA PRO A 67 -21.01 13.87 2.29
C PRO A 67 -21.22 12.76 3.34
N LEU A 68 -22.27 11.94 3.19
CA LEU A 68 -22.47 10.79 4.06
C LEU A 68 -21.34 9.76 3.91
N PHE A 69 -20.96 9.45 2.68
CA PHE A 69 -19.84 8.55 2.37
C PHE A 69 -18.50 9.10 2.87
N ALA A 70 -18.28 10.42 2.76
CA ALA A 70 -17.11 11.08 3.33
C ALA A 70 -17.06 10.94 4.86
N ALA A 71 -18.18 11.11 5.53
CA ALA A 71 -18.25 10.97 6.99
C ALA A 71 -17.91 9.54 7.43
N VAL A 72 -18.44 8.52 6.74
CA VAL A 72 -18.11 7.12 7.02
C VAL A 72 -16.62 6.84 6.80
N GLN A 73 -16.02 7.34 5.73
CA GLN A 73 -14.57 7.22 5.48
C GLN A 73 -13.73 7.89 6.56
N ILE A 74 -14.09 9.11 6.97
CA ILE A 74 -13.36 9.84 8.03
C ILE A 74 -13.39 9.06 9.33
N VAL A 75 -14.56 8.55 9.74
CA VAL A 75 -14.70 7.73 10.93
C VAL A 75 -13.84 6.46 10.82
N PHE A 76 -13.87 5.79 9.68
CA PHE A 76 -13.06 4.60 9.44
C PHE A 76 -11.55 4.88 9.54
N PHE A 77 -11.03 5.91 8.86
CA PHE A 77 -9.60 6.21 8.89
C PHE A 77 -9.12 6.67 10.27
N VAL A 78 -9.93 7.46 10.97
CA VAL A 78 -9.62 7.86 12.36
C VAL A 78 -9.59 6.64 13.27
N ALA A 79 -10.59 5.75 13.18
CA ALA A 79 -10.62 4.51 13.95
C ALA A 79 -9.42 3.61 13.63
N TYR A 80 -9.07 3.45 12.34
CA TYR A 80 -7.92 2.67 11.90
C TYR A 80 -6.60 3.17 12.49
N ILE A 81 -6.36 4.49 12.44
CA ILE A 81 -5.17 5.11 13.03
C ILE A 81 -5.14 4.92 14.55
N LEU A 82 -6.28 5.06 15.23
CA LEU A 82 -6.37 4.86 16.68
C LEU A 82 -6.11 3.41 17.07
N LEU A 83 -6.68 2.45 16.34
CA LEU A 83 -6.44 1.01 16.58
C LEU A 83 -4.96 0.66 16.47
N TYR A 84 -4.27 1.15 15.40
CA TYR A 84 -2.83 0.92 15.28
C TYR A 84 -2.03 1.53 16.43
N ARG A 85 -2.42 2.70 16.93
CA ARG A 85 -1.74 3.33 18.08
C ARG A 85 -1.89 2.55 19.39
N VAL A 86 -3.04 1.93 19.58
CA VAL A 86 -3.35 1.18 20.82
C VAL A 86 -2.71 -0.20 20.80
N PHE A 87 -2.84 -0.93 19.68
CA PHE A 87 -2.43 -2.33 19.63
C PHE A 87 -1.00 -2.54 19.14
N TYR A 88 -0.47 -1.59 18.34
CA TYR A 88 0.88 -1.67 17.76
C TYR A 88 1.68 -0.40 18.03
N PRO A 89 2.12 -0.13 19.27
CA PRO A 89 2.79 1.11 19.67
C PRO A 89 4.11 1.35 18.91
N TYR A 90 4.78 0.29 18.47
CA TYR A 90 6.05 0.35 17.72
C TYR A 90 5.89 0.54 16.21
N VAL A 91 4.66 0.55 15.69
CA VAL A 91 4.45 0.78 14.26
C VAL A 91 4.81 2.21 13.86
N SER A 92 5.39 2.37 12.67
CA SER A 92 5.69 3.69 12.11
C SER A 92 4.39 4.47 11.84
N ARG A 93 4.12 5.48 12.68
CA ARG A 93 2.90 6.32 12.59
C ARG A 93 2.80 7.07 11.27
N ILE A 94 3.95 7.51 10.73
CA ILE A 94 3.99 8.20 9.44
C ILE A 94 3.59 7.27 8.30
N LEU A 95 3.96 5.98 8.36
CA LEU A 95 3.57 4.99 7.37
C LEU A 95 2.05 4.78 7.37
N VAL A 96 1.43 4.60 8.54
CA VAL A 96 -0.03 4.44 8.68
C VAL A 96 -0.76 5.68 8.16
N ASN A 97 -0.29 6.88 8.51
CA ASN A 97 -0.88 8.13 8.01
C ASN A 97 -0.80 8.23 6.48
N ASN A 98 0.35 7.85 5.89
CA ASN A 98 0.53 7.87 4.44
C ASN A 98 -0.38 6.88 3.72
N VAL A 99 -0.55 5.68 4.26
CA VAL A 99 -1.53 4.72 3.73
C VAL A 99 -2.95 5.31 3.75
N CYS A 100 -3.35 5.91 4.88
CA CYS A 100 -4.68 6.49 5.03
C CYS A 100 -4.93 7.66 4.04
N ILE A 101 -3.97 8.56 3.85
CA ILE A 101 -4.17 9.68 2.90
C ILE A 101 -4.21 9.21 1.46
N PHE A 102 -3.38 8.25 1.04
CA PHE A 102 -3.42 7.71 -0.31
C PHE A 102 -4.73 6.96 -0.59
N LEU A 103 -5.22 6.16 0.35
CA LEU A 103 -6.53 5.51 0.23
C LEU A 103 -7.66 6.54 0.17
N SER A 104 -7.60 7.60 1.00
CA SER A 104 -8.56 8.70 1.00
C SER A 104 -8.64 9.41 -0.35
N ILE A 105 -7.49 9.78 -0.94
CA ILE A 105 -7.42 10.40 -2.26
C ILE A 105 -7.93 9.44 -3.34
N GLY A 106 -7.54 8.17 -3.30
CA GLY A 106 -7.98 7.15 -4.23
C GLY A 106 -9.50 6.97 -4.21
N LEU A 107 -10.11 6.85 -3.03
CA LEU A 107 -11.56 6.72 -2.87
C LEU A 107 -12.30 7.98 -3.34
N PHE A 108 -11.79 9.16 -3.04
CA PHE A 108 -12.34 10.42 -3.54
C PHE A 108 -12.32 10.47 -5.08
N MET A 109 -11.17 10.17 -5.70
CA MET A 109 -11.06 10.15 -7.16
C MET A 109 -12.00 9.14 -7.79
N LEU A 110 -12.14 7.96 -7.18
CA LEU A 110 -13.06 6.93 -7.64
C LEU A 110 -14.53 7.34 -7.48
N SER A 111 -14.89 8.01 -6.38
CA SER A 111 -16.24 8.56 -6.17
C SER A 111 -16.62 9.58 -7.22
N ARG A 112 -15.64 10.36 -7.72
CA ARG A 112 -15.85 11.30 -8.82
C ARG A 112 -16.12 10.60 -10.16
N LEU A 113 -15.51 9.44 -10.40
CA LEU A 113 -15.66 8.69 -11.66
C LEU A 113 -16.90 7.80 -11.63
N SER A 114 -17.14 7.10 -10.53
CA SER A 114 -18.26 6.19 -10.32
C SER A 114 -18.46 5.93 -8.83
N PHE A 115 -19.57 6.40 -8.30
CA PHE A 115 -19.90 6.22 -6.89
C PHE A 115 -20.04 4.73 -6.51
N GLU A 116 -20.66 3.93 -7.35
CA GLU A 116 -20.82 2.49 -7.14
C GLU A 116 -19.47 1.74 -7.02
N LYS A 117 -18.51 2.13 -7.88
CA LYS A 117 -17.13 1.56 -7.79
C LYS A 117 -16.43 2.00 -6.53
N ALA A 118 -16.66 3.23 -6.07
CA ALA A 118 -16.07 3.73 -4.83
C ALA A 118 -16.61 2.99 -3.60
N GLU A 119 -17.92 2.68 -3.56
CA GLU A 119 -18.50 1.87 -2.48
C GLU A 119 -17.90 0.46 -2.45
N ARG A 120 -17.82 -0.22 -3.59
CA ARG A 120 -17.17 -1.54 -3.67
C ARG A 120 -15.71 -1.49 -3.24
N GLN A 121 -14.98 -0.48 -3.70
CA GLN A 121 -13.57 -0.30 -3.31
C GLN A 121 -13.42 -0.02 -1.82
N PHE A 122 -14.32 0.76 -1.23
CA PHE A 122 -14.29 1.03 0.21
C PHE A 122 -14.53 -0.25 1.03
N VAL A 123 -15.45 -1.12 0.63
CA VAL A 123 -15.63 -2.43 1.27
C VAL A 123 -14.35 -3.26 1.20
N ILE A 124 -13.68 -3.28 0.04
CA ILE A 124 -12.38 -3.98 -0.10
C ILE A 124 -11.34 -3.37 0.83
N VAL A 125 -11.27 -2.04 0.96
CA VAL A 125 -10.35 -1.36 1.89
C VAL A 125 -10.63 -1.76 3.33
N VAL A 126 -11.89 -1.82 3.76
CA VAL A 126 -12.27 -2.23 5.12
C VAL A 126 -11.84 -3.69 5.39
N VAL A 127 -12.14 -4.60 4.47
CA VAL A 127 -11.75 -6.01 4.59
C VAL A 127 -10.22 -6.14 4.64
N SER A 128 -9.51 -5.47 3.75
CA SER A 128 -8.04 -5.47 3.71
C SER A 128 -7.43 -4.88 4.99
N ALA A 129 -8.06 -3.85 5.56
CA ALA A 129 -7.63 -3.25 6.83
C ALA A 129 -7.69 -4.26 7.99
N VAL A 130 -8.72 -5.10 8.04
CA VAL A 130 -8.83 -6.18 9.04
C VAL A 130 -7.70 -7.19 8.85
N PHE A 131 -7.40 -7.60 7.60
CA PHE A 131 -6.29 -8.51 7.31
C PHE A 131 -4.94 -7.90 7.70
N THR A 132 -4.67 -6.65 7.32
CA THR A 132 -3.40 -5.98 7.67
C THR A 132 -3.23 -5.80 9.18
N TRP A 133 -4.32 -5.71 9.92
CA TRP A 133 -4.27 -5.63 11.37
C TRP A 133 -3.96 -6.97 12.04
N ILE A 134 -4.40 -8.09 11.44
CA ILE A 134 -4.15 -9.45 11.95
C ILE A 134 -2.71 -9.92 11.65
N ILE A 135 -2.11 -9.51 10.53
CA ILE A 135 -0.79 -9.96 10.08
C ILE A 135 0.31 -9.76 11.14
N PRO A 136 0.51 -8.57 11.76
CA PRO A 136 1.54 -8.39 12.79
C PRO A 136 1.34 -9.33 13.99
N PHE A 137 0.09 -9.56 14.40
CA PHE A 137 -0.23 -10.47 15.49
C PHE A 137 0.17 -11.92 15.17
N ILE A 138 -0.04 -12.38 13.94
CA ILE A 138 0.41 -13.70 13.49
C ILE A 138 1.93 -13.75 13.45
N MET A 139 2.59 -12.72 12.92
CA MET A 139 4.04 -12.65 12.78
C MET A 139 4.75 -12.74 14.13
N ASP A 140 4.24 -12.06 15.15
CA ASP A 140 4.80 -12.11 16.51
C ASP A 140 4.67 -13.50 17.16
N ARG A 141 3.66 -14.28 16.75
CA ARG A 141 3.38 -15.61 17.33
C ARG A 141 4.04 -16.76 16.57
N VAL A 142 4.28 -16.62 15.27
CA VAL A 142 4.72 -17.73 14.41
C VAL A 142 6.15 -17.51 13.92
N TRP A 143 7.09 -17.50 14.87
CA TRP A 143 8.53 -17.44 14.58
C TRP A 143 9.01 -18.57 13.64
N GLN A 144 8.28 -19.65 13.56
CA GLN A 144 8.57 -20.78 12.67
C GLN A 144 8.53 -20.40 11.17
N LEU A 145 7.78 -19.37 10.81
CA LEU A 145 7.68 -18.87 9.43
C LEU A 145 9.04 -18.41 8.88
N VAL A 146 9.94 -17.90 9.73
CA VAL A 146 11.29 -17.49 9.33
C VAL A 146 12.19 -18.69 8.99
N LYS A 147 11.84 -19.90 9.46
CA LYS A 147 12.67 -21.11 9.26
C LYS A 147 12.47 -21.82 7.92
N ILE A 148 11.44 -21.45 7.16
CA ILE A 148 11.07 -22.12 5.90
C ILE A 148 11.12 -21.19 4.67
N PRO A 149 12.23 -20.46 4.45
CA PRO A 149 12.29 -19.44 3.39
C PRO A 149 12.05 -20.01 1.99
N TRP A 150 12.55 -21.22 1.72
CA TRP A 150 12.41 -21.88 0.41
C TRP A 150 10.96 -22.12 0.02
N VAL A 151 10.06 -22.34 0.98
CA VAL A 151 8.62 -22.52 0.69
C VAL A 151 8.06 -21.23 0.09
N TYR A 152 8.42 -20.06 0.61
CA TYR A 152 7.97 -18.77 0.06
C TYR A 152 8.53 -18.51 -1.33
N GLY A 153 9.83 -18.76 -1.54
CA GLY A 153 10.47 -18.57 -2.83
C GLY A 153 9.90 -19.47 -3.91
N ILE A 154 9.75 -20.76 -3.62
CA ILE A 154 9.20 -21.73 -4.57
C ILE A 154 7.72 -21.45 -4.84
N LEU A 155 6.92 -21.18 -3.80
CA LEU A 155 5.50 -20.83 -3.96
C LEU A 155 5.33 -19.62 -4.89
N GLY A 156 6.14 -18.56 -4.67
CA GLY A 156 6.13 -17.38 -5.51
C GLY A 156 6.44 -17.71 -6.98
N LEU A 157 7.49 -18.47 -7.26
CA LEU A 157 7.86 -18.89 -8.62
C LEU A 157 6.77 -19.73 -9.29
N VAL A 158 6.19 -20.69 -8.55
CA VAL A 158 5.10 -21.53 -9.09
C VAL A 158 3.89 -20.69 -9.44
N LEU A 159 3.46 -19.77 -8.55
CA LEU A 159 2.32 -18.89 -8.82
C LEU A 159 2.57 -17.98 -10.03
N LEU A 160 3.75 -17.37 -10.15
CA LEU A 160 4.10 -16.57 -11.32
C LEU A 160 4.19 -17.41 -12.59
N GLY A 161 4.75 -18.61 -12.51
CA GLY A 161 4.83 -19.54 -13.64
C GLY A 161 3.46 -19.95 -14.15
N VAL A 162 2.52 -20.28 -13.25
CA VAL A 162 1.13 -20.59 -13.63
C VAL A 162 0.47 -19.40 -14.33
N VAL A 163 0.62 -18.18 -13.81
CA VAL A 163 0.05 -16.98 -14.44
C VAL A 163 0.67 -16.70 -15.79
N CYS A 164 1.98 -16.89 -15.93
CA CYS A 164 2.67 -16.73 -17.21
C CYS A 164 2.16 -17.69 -18.29
N LEU A 165 1.69 -18.89 -17.91
CA LEU A 165 1.21 -19.91 -18.85
C LEU A 165 -0.31 -19.82 -19.12
N VAL A 166 -1.11 -19.48 -18.11
CA VAL A 166 -2.59 -19.58 -18.14
C VAL A 166 -3.28 -18.22 -17.95
N GLY A 167 -2.54 -17.18 -17.59
CA GLY A 167 -3.10 -15.88 -17.26
C GLY A 167 -3.80 -15.19 -18.43
N ASN A 168 -4.89 -14.48 -18.12
CA ASN A 168 -5.59 -13.64 -19.09
C ASN A 168 -4.75 -12.42 -19.45
N THR A 169 -4.70 -12.09 -20.74
CA THR A 169 -4.01 -10.89 -21.21
C THR A 169 -4.85 -9.66 -20.93
N SER A 170 -4.31 -8.74 -20.13
CA SER A 170 -4.86 -7.41 -19.91
C SER A 170 -3.83 -6.36 -20.33
N PHE A 171 -4.21 -5.43 -21.22
CA PHE A 171 -3.31 -4.43 -21.78
C PHE A 171 -2.01 -4.99 -22.39
N GLY A 172 -2.06 -6.21 -22.92
CA GLY A 172 -0.91 -6.87 -23.57
C GLY A 172 0.03 -7.62 -22.62
N ALA A 173 -0.26 -7.67 -21.32
CA ALA A 173 0.48 -8.44 -20.33
C ALA A 173 -0.41 -9.54 -19.72
N GLN A 174 0.21 -10.69 -19.38
CA GLN A 174 -0.46 -11.79 -18.68
C GLN A 174 -0.45 -11.50 -17.16
N LEU A 175 -1.47 -10.79 -16.68
CA LEU A 175 -1.46 -10.19 -15.34
C LEU A 175 -2.44 -10.83 -14.37
N SER A 176 -3.55 -11.36 -14.85
CA SER A 176 -4.66 -11.71 -13.98
C SER A 176 -5.26 -13.08 -14.28
N ILE A 177 -5.81 -13.68 -13.23
CA ILE A 177 -6.66 -14.87 -13.31
C ILE A 177 -8.05 -14.43 -12.86
N GLU A 178 -9.08 -14.80 -13.61
CA GLU A 178 -10.45 -14.56 -13.23
C GLU A 178 -11.00 -15.79 -12.50
N ILE A 179 -11.38 -15.61 -11.23
CA ILE A 179 -11.95 -16.66 -10.39
C ILE A 179 -13.33 -16.19 -9.92
N ALA A 180 -14.39 -16.88 -10.33
CA ALA A 180 -15.77 -16.56 -9.94
C ALA A 180 -16.17 -15.08 -10.18
N GLY A 181 -15.75 -14.48 -11.29
CA GLY A 181 -16.06 -13.08 -11.64
C GLY A 181 -15.21 -12.04 -10.89
N VAL A 182 -14.22 -12.46 -10.11
CA VAL A 182 -13.24 -11.58 -9.46
C VAL A 182 -11.90 -11.74 -10.14
N THR A 183 -11.37 -10.64 -10.68
CA THR A 183 -10.02 -10.59 -11.24
C THR A 183 -9.01 -10.51 -10.11
N MET A 184 -8.15 -11.52 -9.99
CA MET A 184 -7.03 -11.53 -9.06
C MET A 184 -5.71 -11.43 -9.85
N GLN A 185 -4.80 -10.60 -9.35
CA GLN A 185 -3.45 -10.50 -9.88
C GLN A 185 -2.48 -11.22 -8.92
N PRO A 186 -2.04 -12.45 -9.26
CA PRO A 186 -1.20 -13.24 -8.37
C PRO A 186 0.13 -12.60 -8.01
N SER A 187 0.70 -11.75 -8.88
CA SER A 187 1.93 -11.00 -8.59
C SER A 187 1.82 -10.12 -7.32
N GLU A 188 0.60 -9.66 -6.97
CA GLU A 188 0.36 -8.90 -5.74
C GLU A 188 0.59 -9.77 -4.48
N PHE A 189 0.16 -11.02 -4.51
CA PHE A 189 0.39 -11.97 -3.42
C PHE A 189 1.85 -12.45 -3.40
N VAL A 190 2.43 -12.65 -4.59
CA VAL A 190 3.82 -13.08 -4.70
C VAL A 190 4.78 -12.02 -4.17
N LYS A 191 4.46 -10.72 -4.26
CA LYS A 191 5.26 -9.66 -3.59
C LYS A 191 5.45 -9.94 -2.11
N LEU A 192 4.40 -10.36 -1.41
CA LEU A 192 4.49 -10.68 0.01
C LEU A 192 5.38 -11.91 0.26
N SER A 193 5.14 -13.01 -0.46
CA SER A 193 5.96 -14.21 -0.33
C SER A 193 7.43 -13.96 -0.70
N PHE A 194 7.68 -13.12 -1.70
CA PHE A 194 9.02 -12.70 -2.11
C PHE A 194 9.76 -11.93 -1.00
N VAL A 195 9.09 -10.96 -0.37
CA VAL A 195 9.67 -10.21 0.76
C VAL A 195 9.99 -11.14 1.92
N PHE A 196 9.09 -12.06 2.27
CA PHE A 196 9.35 -13.06 3.31
C PHE A 196 10.51 -13.99 2.96
N PHE A 197 10.60 -14.43 1.71
CA PHE A 197 11.72 -15.24 1.22
C PHE A 197 13.04 -14.49 1.41
N VAL A 198 13.18 -13.30 0.83
CA VAL A 198 14.40 -12.51 0.87
C VAL A 198 14.79 -12.16 2.31
N ALA A 199 13.83 -11.67 3.11
CA ALA A 199 14.07 -11.32 4.51
C ALA A 199 14.56 -12.53 5.33
N SER A 200 13.88 -13.66 5.22
CA SER A 200 14.23 -14.86 5.98
C SER A 200 15.59 -15.44 5.58
N MET A 201 15.93 -15.43 4.30
CA MET A 201 17.21 -15.93 3.80
C MET A 201 18.38 -15.02 4.24
N LEU A 202 18.22 -13.70 4.12
CA LEU A 202 19.25 -12.72 4.52
C LEU A 202 19.37 -12.60 6.05
N TYR A 203 18.30 -12.88 6.80
CA TYR A 203 18.35 -12.97 8.25
C TYR A 203 19.18 -14.15 8.75
N GLN A 204 19.14 -15.28 8.05
CA GLN A 204 19.91 -16.48 8.42
C GLN A 204 21.40 -16.31 8.20
N SER A 205 21.82 -15.70 7.11
CA SER A 205 23.21 -15.39 6.80
C SER A 205 23.34 -14.37 5.68
N THR A 206 24.33 -13.49 5.80
CA THR A 206 24.73 -12.52 4.76
C THR A 206 26.04 -12.91 4.06
N GLU A 207 26.50 -14.17 4.23
CA GLU A 207 27.67 -14.66 3.52
C GLU A 207 27.46 -14.66 2.01
N TRP A 208 28.54 -14.49 1.25
CA TRP A 208 28.52 -14.43 -0.22
C TRP A 208 27.71 -15.55 -0.88
N LYS A 209 27.90 -16.79 -0.43
CA LYS A 209 27.18 -17.95 -0.98
C LYS A 209 25.68 -17.85 -0.77
N GLN A 210 25.24 -17.32 0.37
CA GLN A 210 23.82 -17.12 0.68
C GLN A 210 23.23 -15.99 -0.15
N VAL A 211 23.95 -14.88 -0.26
CA VAL A 211 23.54 -13.73 -1.09
C VAL A 211 23.38 -14.17 -2.54
N VAL A 212 24.31 -14.94 -3.10
CA VAL A 212 24.17 -15.45 -4.48
C VAL A 212 22.92 -16.30 -4.65
N LYS A 213 22.60 -17.21 -3.71
CA LYS A 213 21.36 -18.01 -3.79
C LYS A 213 20.10 -17.13 -3.80
N VAL A 214 20.05 -16.13 -2.92
CA VAL A 214 18.93 -15.17 -2.85
C VAL A 214 18.83 -14.37 -4.14
N THR A 215 19.97 -13.89 -4.66
CA THR A 215 20.03 -13.14 -5.93
C THR A 215 19.49 -13.96 -7.10
N VAL A 216 19.91 -15.20 -7.23
CA VAL A 216 19.45 -16.09 -8.31
C VAL A 216 17.93 -16.30 -8.23
N MET A 217 17.40 -16.58 -7.04
CA MET A 217 15.95 -16.73 -6.86
C MET A 217 15.20 -15.43 -7.12
N ALA A 218 15.72 -14.30 -6.67
CA ALA A 218 15.12 -12.99 -6.95
C ALA A 218 15.13 -12.69 -8.45
N ALA A 219 16.23 -12.96 -9.13
CA ALA A 219 16.34 -12.80 -10.58
C ALA A 219 15.34 -13.68 -11.35
N LEU A 220 15.10 -14.90 -10.90
CA LEU A 220 14.09 -15.79 -11.50
C LEU A 220 12.68 -15.20 -11.38
N HIS A 221 12.30 -14.63 -10.23
CA HIS A 221 11.01 -13.95 -10.08
C HIS A 221 10.88 -12.77 -11.06
N VAL A 222 11.92 -11.92 -11.13
CA VAL A 222 11.94 -10.78 -12.04
C VAL A 222 11.87 -11.24 -13.51
N LEU A 223 12.60 -12.27 -13.89
CA LEU A 223 12.59 -12.81 -15.26
C LEU A 223 11.21 -13.32 -15.68
N ILE A 224 10.51 -14.06 -14.82
CA ILE A 224 9.15 -14.53 -15.12
C ILE A 224 8.20 -13.33 -15.32
N LEU A 225 8.29 -12.30 -14.49
CA LEU A 225 7.48 -11.08 -14.63
C LEU A 225 7.79 -10.32 -15.94
N VAL A 226 9.07 -10.26 -16.34
CA VAL A 226 9.47 -9.69 -17.64
C VAL A 226 8.91 -10.50 -18.79
N LEU A 227 8.98 -11.83 -18.73
CA LEU A 227 8.40 -12.72 -19.73
C LEU A 227 6.87 -12.56 -19.83
N SER A 228 6.21 -12.35 -18.69
CA SER A 228 4.77 -12.03 -18.63
C SER A 228 4.43 -10.60 -19.10
N LYS A 229 5.44 -9.81 -19.50
CA LYS A 229 5.32 -8.38 -19.88
C LYS A 229 4.80 -7.47 -18.74
N ASP A 230 4.90 -7.91 -17.48
CA ASP A 230 4.59 -7.12 -16.30
C ASP A 230 5.84 -6.39 -15.81
N LEU A 231 6.28 -5.40 -16.60
CA LEU A 231 7.49 -4.61 -16.31
C LEU A 231 7.34 -3.77 -15.03
N GLY A 232 6.11 -3.35 -14.69
CA GLY A 232 5.84 -2.59 -13.47
C GLY A 232 6.13 -3.42 -12.22
N SER A 233 5.57 -4.62 -12.14
CA SER A 233 5.85 -5.54 -11.01
C SER A 233 7.31 -5.98 -11.02
N ALA A 234 7.90 -6.29 -12.18
CA ALA A 234 9.31 -6.66 -12.29
C ALA A 234 10.23 -5.59 -11.70
N PHE A 235 9.98 -4.32 -12.01
CA PHE A 235 10.73 -3.20 -11.45
C PHE A 235 10.58 -3.09 -9.92
N ILE A 236 9.36 -3.27 -9.40
CA ILE A 236 9.11 -3.25 -7.95
C ILE A 236 9.87 -4.38 -7.25
N PHE A 237 9.83 -5.61 -7.76
CA PHE A 237 10.58 -6.74 -7.21
C PHE A 237 12.08 -6.49 -7.20
N PHE A 238 12.61 -5.98 -8.30
CA PHE A 238 14.04 -5.67 -8.43
C PHE A 238 14.47 -4.61 -7.41
N VAL A 239 13.76 -3.48 -7.34
CA VAL A 239 14.09 -2.39 -6.40
C VAL A 239 13.93 -2.86 -4.95
N THR A 240 12.87 -3.61 -4.63
CA THR A 240 12.67 -4.17 -3.30
C THR A 240 13.83 -5.07 -2.90
N TYR A 241 14.28 -5.96 -3.79
CA TYR A 241 15.43 -6.83 -3.56
C TYR A 241 16.69 -6.01 -3.26
N LEU A 242 16.99 -4.99 -4.08
CA LEU A 242 18.18 -4.14 -3.88
C LEU A 242 18.17 -3.45 -2.51
N PHE A 243 17.03 -2.87 -2.12
CA PHE A 243 16.91 -2.23 -0.81
C PHE A 243 17.07 -3.23 0.34
N MET A 244 16.46 -4.41 0.24
CA MET A 244 16.57 -5.44 1.26
C MET A 244 18.01 -5.95 1.38
N LEU A 245 18.70 -6.15 0.26
CA LEU A 245 20.10 -6.56 0.23
C LEU A 245 21.00 -5.50 0.87
N PHE A 246 20.80 -4.23 0.51
CA PHE A 246 21.53 -3.11 1.08
C PHE A 246 21.35 -3.03 2.60
N VAL A 247 20.10 -3.11 3.08
CA VAL A 247 19.81 -3.06 4.53
C VAL A 247 20.44 -4.24 5.26
N ALA A 248 20.43 -5.44 4.67
CA ALA A 248 20.97 -6.64 5.29
C ALA A 248 22.50 -6.69 5.32
N THR A 249 23.18 -6.16 4.28
CA THR A 249 24.64 -6.23 4.15
C THR A 249 25.34 -4.95 4.59
N SER A 250 24.62 -3.83 4.73
CA SER A 250 25.16 -2.48 4.96
C SER A 250 26.23 -2.06 3.94
N ASN A 251 26.30 -2.71 2.77
CA ASN A 251 27.21 -2.43 1.66
C ASN A 251 26.43 -1.95 0.43
N TRP A 252 27.02 -0.94 -0.25
CA TRP A 252 26.51 -0.42 -1.53
C TRP A 252 26.97 -1.28 -2.70
#